data_f2a5f632efc94ef5ae3cc55f9fd10714
#
_entry.id   f2a5f632efc94ef5ae3cc55f9fd10714
#
_cell.length_a   1.000
_cell.length_b   1.000
_cell.length_c   1.000
_cell.angle_alpha   90.00
_cell.angle_beta   90.00
_cell.angle_gamma   90.00
#
_symmetry.space_group_name_H-M   'P 1'
#
loop_
_entity.id
_entity.type
_entity.pdbx_description
1 polymer ?
#
loop_
_entity_poly.entity_id
_entity_poly.type
_entity_poly.pdbx_seq_one_letter_code
_entity_poly.pdbx_strand_id
1 'polypeptide(L)'
;SARYYYRVITGNLTSEIYDFIMPSDPMEEASFKIVAMSDMQKDNSNPNKFEEIVHDGIITYLADNYFGDIPFDLQMILVPGDLVDNGWSYSQWANTFFAPAHPLFAHVPVYPVLGNHESDTEYYFDYFHFPENGTPGYEKHWWYTDYSNLRVVGLDSNPGYQLDIQLNWLDGVLEDACYRTNIDFVFAQLHHPYKSELW
;
A
#
# COMPACT_ATOMS: atom_id res chain seq x y z
N SER A 1 -10.83 -17.73 5.01
CA SER A 1 -11.06 -16.28 4.83
C SER A 1 -12.55 -15.94 4.89
N ALA A 2 -12.93 -14.76 5.40
CA ALA A 2 -14.30 -14.30 5.49
C ALA A 2 -14.47 -12.94 4.77
N ARG A 3 -15.61 -12.74 4.11
CA ARG A 3 -15.98 -11.46 3.48
C ARG A 3 -16.71 -10.60 4.49
N TYR A 4 -16.31 -9.34 4.58
CA TYR A 4 -16.92 -8.33 5.43
C TYR A 4 -17.48 -7.20 4.57
N TYR A 5 -18.57 -6.59 5.05
CA TYR A 5 -19.21 -5.45 4.41
C TYR A 5 -19.12 -4.23 5.32
N TYR A 6 -18.85 -3.07 4.73
CA TYR A 6 -18.78 -1.83 5.47
C TYR A 6 -19.37 -0.66 4.70
N ARG A 7 -19.71 0.39 5.41
CA ARG A 7 -20.03 1.71 4.87
C ARG A 7 -19.50 2.80 5.78
N VAL A 8 -19.26 3.95 5.22
CA VAL A 8 -18.79 5.13 5.95
C VAL A 8 -19.95 6.09 6.14
N ILE A 9 -20.09 6.63 7.37
CA ILE A 9 -21.10 7.64 7.72
C ILE A 9 -20.34 8.83 8.30
N THR A 10 -20.52 9.99 7.69
CA THR A 10 -19.96 11.25 8.18
C THR A 10 -21.01 12.35 8.15
N GLY A 11 -21.40 12.84 9.34
CA GLY A 11 -22.54 13.74 9.46
C GLY A 11 -23.83 13.13 8.91
N ASN A 12 -24.40 13.75 7.86
CA ASN A 12 -25.60 13.28 7.18
C ASN A 12 -25.32 12.50 5.89
N LEU A 13 -24.05 12.29 5.56
CA LEU A 13 -23.64 11.57 4.36
C LEU A 13 -23.37 10.11 4.69
N THR A 14 -23.83 9.23 3.81
CA THR A 14 -23.62 7.78 3.92
C THR A 14 -23.09 7.27 2.58
N SER A 15 -21.99 6.53 2.60
CA SER A 15 -21.44 5.92 1.40
C SER A 15 -22.28 4.75 0.92
N GLU A 16 -21.97 4.27 -0.29
CA GLU A 16 -22.36 2.92 -0.73
C GLU A 16 -21.81 1.86 0.24
N ILE A 17 -22.28 0.64 0.10
CA ILE A 17 -21.76 -0.51 0.84
C ILE A 17 -20.60 -1.11 0.04
N TYR A 18 -19.45 -1.20 0.68
CA TYR A 18 -18.24 -1.83 0.16
C TYR A 18 -17.97 -3.13 0.89
N ASP A 19 -17.06 -3.92 0.35
CA ASP A 19 -16.66 -5.18 0.95
C ASP A 19 -15.14 -5.40 0.84
N PHE A 20 -14.64 -6.27 1.70
CA PHE A 20 -13.28 -6.76 1.65
C PHE A 20 -13.20 -8.19 2.17
N ILE A 21 -12.13 -8.88 1.88
CA ILE A 21 -11.87 -10.24 2.36
C ILE A 21 -10.69 -10.21 3.34
N MET A 22 -10.91 -10.78 4.52
CA MET A 22 -9.82 -10.97 5.49
C MET A 22 -8.81 -12.00 4.99
N PRO A 23 -7.51 -11.84 5.31
CA PRO A 23 -6.49 -12.83 5.02
C PRO A 23 -6.89 -14.24 5.47
N SER A 24 -6.40 -15.23 4.77
CA SER A 24 -6.43 -16.62 5.25
C SER A 24 -5.55 -16.77 6.49
N ASP A 25 -5.84 -17.77 7.31
CA ASP A 25 -4.96 -18.12 8.44
C ASP A 25 -3.54 -18.36 7.89
N PRO A 26 -2.49 -17.81 8.52
CA PRO A 26 -1.09 -18.04 8.12
C PRO A 26 -0.69 -19.52 8.03
N MET A 27 -1.40 -20.40 8.73
CA MET A 27 -1.19 -21.86 8.70
C MET A 27 -1.94 -22.57 7.57
N GLU A 28 -2.78 -21.83 6.81
CA GLU A 28 -3.48 -22.38 5.65
C GLU A 28 -2.71 -22.05 4.36
N GLU A 29 -2.43 -23.05 3.55
CA GLU A 29 -1.92 -22.83 2.20
C GLU A 29 -2.98 -22.14 1.35
N ALA A 30 -2.76 -20.88 1.06
CA ALA A 30 -3.65 -20.09 0.23
C ALA A 30 -2.86 -19.30 -0.82
N SER A 31 -3.31 -19.36 -2.06
CA SER A 31 -2.80 -18.46 -3.11
C SER A 31 -3.47 -17.10 -2.98
N PHE A 32 -2.69 -16.04 -3.09
CA PHE A 32 -3.18 -14.67 -3.14
C PHE A 32 -2.41 -13.85 -4.19
N LYS A 33 -3.00 -12.76 -4.61
CA LYS A 33 -2.45 -11.86 -5.64
C LYS A 33 -2.16 -10.50 -5.03
N ILE A 34 -1.06 -9.93 -5.47
CA ILE A 34 -0.59 -8.61 -5.08
C ILE A 34 -0.40 -7.76 -6.33
N VAL A 35 -0.78 -6.51 -6.27
CA VAL A 35 -0.38 -5.48 -7.23
C VAL A 35 0.65 -4.58 -6.55
N ALA A 36 1.74 -4.29 -7.24
CA ALA A 36 2.71 -3.26 -6.85
C ALA A 36 2.74 -2.18 -7.93
N MET A 37 2.59 -0.91 -7.53
CA MET A 37 2.61 0.24 -8.43
C MET A 37 3.09 1.47 -7.67
N SER A 38 3.87 2.34 -8.31
CA SER A 38 4.37 3.58 -7.71
C SER A 38 4.33 4.73 -8.71
N ASP A 39 4.75 5.92 -8.28
CA ASP A 39 4.89 7.09 -9.15
C ASP A 39 3.57 7.45 -9.85
N MET A 40 2.49 7.50 -9.04
CA MET A 40 1.13 7.71 -9.54
C MET A 40 0.75 9.19 -9.65
N GLN A 41 1.72 10.08 -9.39
CA GLN A 41 1.51 11.51 -9.50
C GLN A 41 1.06 11.88 -10.91
N LYS A 42 0.16 12.85 -10.99
CA LYS A 42 -0.43 13.25 -12.26
C LYS A 42 0.62 13.86 -13.19
N ASP A 43 0.90 13.19 -14.29
CA ASP A 43 1.68 13.74 -15.40
C ASP A 43 0.77 14.57 -16.32
N ASN A 44 1.24 15.79 -16.70
CA ASN A 44 0.51 16.65 -17.62
C ASN A 44 0.39 16.07 -19.04
N SER A 45 1.32 15.21 -19.44
CA SER A 45 1.31 14.54 -20.76
C SER A 45 0.32 13.38 -20.80
N ASN A 46 0.09 12.74 -19.64
CA ASN A 46 -0.79 11.59 -19.47
C ASN A 46 -1.68 11.75 -18.22
N PRO A 47 -2.59 12.74 -18.21
CA PRO A 47 -3.28 13.15 -16.98
C PRO A 47 -4.21 12.11 -16.37
N ASN A 48 -4.61 11.09 -17.13
CA ASN A 48 -5.51 10.03 -16.71
C ASN A 48 -4.80 8.67 -16.56
N LYS A 49 -3.46 8.65 -16.62
CA LYS A 49 -2.70 7.38 -16.66
C LYS A 49 -2.98 6.49 -15.44
N PHE A 50 -3.07 7.07 -14.25
CA PHE A 50 -3.36 6.30 -13.05
C PHE A 50 -4.78 5.71 -13.09
N GLU A 51 -5.77 6.48 -13.51
CA GLU A 51 -7.14 6.00 -13.71
C GLU A 51 -7.21 4.86 -14.74
N GLU A 52 -6.51 4.98 -15.87
CA GLU A 52 -6.40 3.92 -16.89
C GLU A 52 -5.75 2.65 -16.31
N ILE A 53 -4.69 2.79 -15.51
CA ILE A 53 -4.04 1.64 -14.86
C ILE A 53 -5.01 0.93 -13.92
N VAL A 54 -5.77 1.68 -13.11
CA VAL A 54 -6.74 1.10 -12.19
C VAL A 54 -7.88 0.41 -12.94
N HIS A 55 -8.53 1.10 -13.87
CA HIS A 55 -9.73 0.60 -14.55
C HIS A 55 -9.40 -0.39 -15.66
N ASP A 56 -8.61 0.03 -16.63
CA ASP A 56 -8.35 -0.77 -17.84
C ASP A 56 -7.24 -1.81 -17.59
N GLY A 57 -6.26 -1.45 -16.77
CA GLY A 57 -5.18 -2.36 -16.40
C GLY A 57 -5.62 -3.40 -15.37
N ILE A 58 -5.94 -2.98 -14.14
CA ILE A 58 -6.13 -3.91 -13.02
C ILE A 58 -7.54 -4.50 -13.03
N ILE A 59 -8.59 -3.68 -12.98
CA ILE A 59 -9.98 -4.16 -12.81
C ILE A 59 -10.40 -4.99 -14.04
N THR A 60 -10.15 -4.50 -15.25
CA THR A 60 -10.47 -5.24 -16.48
C THR A 60 -9.66 -6.54 -16.56
N TYR A 61 -8.36 -6.49 -16.21
CA TYR A 61 -7.55 -7.71 -16.20
C TYR A 61 -8.08 -8.77 -15.23
N LEU A 62 -8.53 -8.36 -14.02
CA LEU A 62 -9.14 -9.28 -13.08
C LEU A 62 -10.45 -9.87 -13.62
N ALA A 63 -11.28 -9.05 -14.27
CA ALA A 63 -12.54 -9.51 -14.86
C ALA A 63 -12.32 -10.50 -16.01
N ASP A 64 -11.31 -10.26 -16.85
CA ASP A 64 -11.04 -11.09 -18.03
C ASP A 64 -10.32 -12.41 -17.71
N ASN A 65 -9.53 -12.44 -16.62
CA ASN A 65 -8.64 -13.57 -16.33
C ASN A 65 -9.02 -14.35 -15.08
N TYR A 66 -9.90 -13.80 -14.22
CA TYR A 66 -10.35 -14.40 -12.97
C TYR A 66 -11.88 -14.29 -12.82
N PHE A 67 -12.39 -14.13 -11.61
CA PHE A 67 -13.82 -14.08 -11.35
C PHE A 67 -14.45 -12.69 -11.56
N GLY A 68 -13.63 -11.63 -11.62
CA GLY A 68 -14.08 -10.25 -11.64
C GLY A 68 -14.62 -9.77 -10.28
N ASP A 69 -14.32 -10.51 -9.24
CA ASP A 69 -14.67 -10.20 -7.84
C ASP A 69 -13.43 -9.60 -7.17
N ILE A 70 -13.32 -8.28 -7.18
CA ILE A 70 -12.11 -7.55 -6.81
C ILE A 70 -11.52 -8.04 -5.47
N PRO A 71 -12.24 -8.07 -4.33
CA PRO A 71 -11.65 -8.48 -3.05
C PRO A 71 -11.33 -9.97 -2.98
N PHE A 72 -11.89 -10.79 -3.87
CA PHE A 72 -11.54 -12.20 -3.98
C PHE A 72 -10.34 -12.43 -4.89
N ASP A 73 -10.23 -11.65 -5.95
CA ASP A 73 -9.21 -11.82 -6.97
C ASP A 73 -7.91 -11.07 -6.67
N LEU A 74 -7.95 -10.02 -5.80
CA LEU A 74 -6.80 -9.23 -5.40
C LEU A 74 -6.83 -8.97 -3.89
N GLN A 75 -5.75 -9.28 -3.20
CA GLN A 75 -5.73 -9.23 -1.74
C GLN A 75 -4.91 -8.09 -1.16
N MET A 76 -4.00 -7.50 -1.95
CA MET A 76 -3.07 -6.49 -1.45
C MET A 76 -2.58 -5.58 -2.57
N ILE A 77 -2.41 -4.31 -2.24
CA ILE A 77 -1.79 -3.31 -3.12
C ILE A 77 -0.59 -2.71 -2.37
N LEU A 78 0.58 -2.82 -2.96
CA LEU A 78 1.81 -2.21 -2.49
C LEU A 78 2.09 -0.95 -3.30
N VAL A 79 2.40 0.15 -2.62
CA VAL A 79 2.67 1.44 -3.25
C VAL A 79 4.02 1.98 -2.78
N PRO A 80 5.11 1.69 -3.52
CA PRO A 80 6.45 2.17 -3.19
C PRO A 80 6.65 3.68 -3.43
N GLY A 81 5.82 4.55 -2.82
CA GLY A 81 5.99 6.00 -2.79
C GLY A 81 5.47 6.77 -4.00
N ASP A 82 5.56 8.09 -3.93
CA ASP A 82 5.14 9.07 -4.93
C ASP A 82 3.67 8.90 -5.36
N LEU A 83 2.79 9.00 -4.36
CA LEU A 83 1.35 8.86 -4.52
C LEU A 83 0.72 10.09 -5.19
N VAL A 84 1.28 11.27 -4.90
CA VAL A 84 0.85 12.58 -5.40
C VAL A 84 2.06 13.42 -5.82
N ASP A 85 1.88 14.42 -6.65
CA ASP A 85 2.96 15.32 -7.08
C ASP A 85 3.38 16.32 -5.97
N ASN A 86 2.45 16.68 -5.09
CA ASN A 86 2.72 17.54 -3.94
C ASN A 86 1.92 17.07 -2.73
N GLY A 87 2.61 16.43 -1.79
CA GLY A 87 2.04 15.88 -0.56
C GLY A 87 1.29 16.91 0.30
N TRP A 88 1.63 18.19 0.24
CA TRP A 88 0.94 19.26 0.96
C TRP A 88 -0.33 19.76 0.28
N SER A 89 -0.71 19.21 -0.88
CA SER A 89 -1.90 19.59 -1.61
C SER A 89 -3.07 18.65 -1.34
N TYR A 90 -3.98 19.03 -0.44
CA TYR A 90 -5.21 18.27 -0.19
C TYR A 90 -5.98 17.91 -1.47
N SER A 91 -6.04 18.85 -2.43
CA SER A 91 -6.76 18.60 -3.68
C SER A 91 -6.13 17.52 -4.55
N GLN A 92 -4.81 17.33 -4.48
CA GLN A 92 -4.15 16.25 -5.20
C GLN A 92 -4.47 14.89 -4.54
N TRP A 93 -4.40 14.79 -3.22
CA TRP A 93 -4.82 13.57 -2.52
C TRP A 93 -6.25 13.18 -2.91
N ALA A 94 -7.19 14.13 -2.86
CA ALA A 94 -8.58 13.86 -3.18
C ALA A 94 -8.80 13.49 -4.65
N ASN A 95 -8.27 14.30 -5.59
CA ASN A 95 -8.67 14.23 -6.99
C ASN A 95 -7.73 13.43 -7.89
N THR A 96 -6.44 13.30 -7.53
CA THR A 96 -5.44 12.63 -8.37
C THR A 96 -4.99 11.28 -7.82
N PHE A 97 -5.28 11.00 -6.55
CA PHE A 97 -4.96 9.72 -5.93
C PHE A 97 -6.22 8.95 -5.51
N PHE A 98 -7.00 9.44 -4.53
CA PHE A 98 -8.14 8.68 -4.02
C PHE A 98 -9.28 8.54 -5.03
N ALA A 99 -9.67 9.60 -5.75
CA ALA A 99 -10.80 9.53 -6.67
C ALA A 99 -10.58 8.50 -7.81
N PRO A 100 -9.46 8.52 -8.57
CA PRO A 100 -9.23 7.53 -9.62
C PRO A 100 -9.03 6.11 -9.07
N ALA A 101 -8.51 5.95 -7.85
CA ALA A 101 -8.27 4.64 -7.25
C ALA A 101 -9.48 4.07 -6.50
N HIS A 102 -10.50 4.88 -6.22
CA HIS A 102 -11.64 4.52 -5.38
C HIS A 102 -12.29 3.16 -5.73
N PRO A 103 -12.54 2.81 -7.02
CA PRO A 103 -13.18 1.53 -7.35
C PRO A 103 -12.35 0.30 -6.95
N LEU A 104 -11.04 0.48 -6.74
CA LEU A 104 -10.13 -0.58 -6.32
C LEU A 104 -9.87 -0.50 -4.81
N PHE A 105 -9.53 0.69 -4.30
CA PHE A 105 -9.12 0.90 -2.91
C PHE A 105 -10.26 0.75 -1.90
N ALA A 106 -11.51 0.82 -2.36
CA ALA A 106 -12.67 0.51 -1.52
C ALA A 106 -12.78 -0.98 -1.15
N HIS A 107 -12.06 -1.86 -1.86
CA HIS A 107 -12.18 -3.31 -1.72
C HIS A 107 -10.88 -4.01 -1.32
N VAL A 108 -9.72 -3.38 -1.56
CA VAL A 108 -8.41 -4.00 -1.36
C VAL A 108 -7.56 -3.11 -0.45
N PRO A 109 -6.92 -3.66 0.60
CA PRO A 109 -6.04 -2.91 1.46
C PRO A 109 -4.81 -2.41 0.72
N VAL A 110 -4.43 -1.16 1.00
CA VAL A 110 -3.32 -0.44 0.37
C VAL A 110 -2.23 -0.20 1.40
N TYR A 111 -1.00 -0.56 1.05
CA TYR A 111 0.17 -0.43 1.90
C TYR A 111 1.22 0.46 1.22
N PRO A 112 1.16 1.78 1.40
CA PRO A 112 2.15 2.68 0.81
C PRO A 112 3.38 2.84 1.69
N VAL A 113 4.49 3.26 1.09
CA VAL A 113 5.62 3.90 1.76
C VAL A 113 5.77 5.34 1.27
N LEU A 114 6.55 6.15 1.98
CA LEU A 114 6.84 7.53 1.59
C LEU A 114 7.78 7.58 0.39
N GLY A 115 7.40 8.34 -0.62
CA GLY A 115 8.29 8.84 -1.65
C GLY A 115 8.77 10.27 -1.33
N ASN A 116 9.55 10.88 -2.21
CA ASN A 116 10.03 12.23 -1.98
C ASN A 116 8.95 13.31 -2.21
N HIS A 117 7.92 13.01 -2.99
CA HIS A 117 6.80 13.92 -3.26
C HIS A 117 5.84 14.07 -2.07
N GLU A 118 5.75 13.08 -1.19
CA GLU A 118 4.96 13.18 0.03
C GLU A 118 5.54 14.18 1.04
N SER A 119 6.87 14.37 1.06
CA SER A 119 7.56 15.43 1.85
C SER A 119 7.14 15.47 3.33
N ASP A 120 6.97 14.31 3.98
CA ASP A 120 6.51 14.17 5.38
C ASP A 120 5.23 14.93 5.71
N THR A 121 4.31 15.04 4.75
CA THR A 121 3.05 15.74 4.96
C THR A 121 2.18 15.05 5.99
N GLU A 122 1.49 15.85 6.82
CA GLU A 122 0.49 15.34 7.77
C GLU A 122 -0.60 14.51 7.09
N TYR A 123 -0.95 14.82 5.83
CA TYR A 123 -1.96 14.08 5.08
C TYR A 123 -1.61 12.60 4.89
N TYR A 124 -0.34 12.28 4.61
CA TYR A 124 0.08 10.88 4.53
C TYR A 124 -0.12 10.16 5.88
N PHE A 125 0.31 10.77 6.95
CA PHE A 125 0.21 10.21 8.30
C PHE A 125 -1.23 10.15 8.82
N ASP A 126 -2.11 11.00 8.35
CA ASP A 126 -3.54 11.00 8.71
C ASP A 126 -4.34 9.98 7.89
N TYR A 127 -4.02 9.80 6.61
CA TYR A 127 -4.77 8.91 5.72
C TYR A 127 -4.43 7.44 5.91
N PHE A 128 -3.19 7.12 6.27
CA PHE A 128 -2.75 5.74 6.36
C PHE A 128 -2.51 5.31 7.81
N HIS A 129 -3.08 4.15 8.15
CA HIS A 129 -2.87 3.51 9.44
C HIS A 129 -2.06 2.23 9.25
N PHE A 130 -0.86 2.24 9.82
CA PHE A 130 0.05 1.09 9.80
C PHE A 130 0.09 0.42 11.16
N PRO A 131 0.58 -0.83 11.25
CA PRO A 131 0.91 -1.43 12.53
C PRO A 131 1.93 -0.57 13.30
N GLU A 132 1.68 -0.37 14.60
CA GLU A 132 2.58 0.39 15.49
C GLU A 132 3.78 -0.47 15.91
N ASN A 133 4.55 -0.95 14.93
CA ASN A 133 5.70 -1.84 15.13
C ASN A 133 7.01 -1.28 14.56
N GLY A 134 6.98 -0.05 14.08
CA GLY A 134 8.16 0.73 13.76
C GLY A 134 8.93 1.16 15.01
N THR A 135 10.06 1.84 14.80
CA THR A 135 10.81 2.40 15.91
C THR A 135 10.07 3.58 16.54
N PRO A 136 9.98 3.69 17.89
CA PRO A 136 9.36 4.84 18.55
C PRO A 136 9.97 6.18 18.10
N GLY A 137 9.11 7.11 17.68
CA GLY A 137 9.46 8.41 17.10
C GLY A 137 9.61 8.39 15.57
N TYR A 138 9.46 7.22 14.94
CA TYR A 138 9.48 7.04 13.49
C TYR A 138 8.29 6.19 13.04
N GLU A 139 7.22 6.21 13.78
CA GLU A 139 5.99 5.49 13.46
C GLU A 139 5.48 5.92 12.08
N LYS A 140 5.04 4.96 11.27
CA LYS A 140 4.59 5.12 9.89
C LYS A 140 5.68 5.46 8.85
N HIS A 141 6.93 5.75 9.25
CA HIS A 141 8.06 5.84 8.33
C HIS A 141 8.54 4.46 7.91
N TRP A 142 8.61 3.53 8.87
CA TRP A 142 8.84 2.13 8.57
C TRP A 142 8.00 1.23 9.46
N TRP A 143 7.56 0.15 8.86
CA TRP A 143 6.60 -0.77 9.46
C TRP A 143 6.69 -2.13 8.80
N TYR A 144 6.11 -3.15 9.41
CA TYR A 144 5.83 -4.41 8.72
C TYR A 144 4.41 -4.88 9.00
N THR A 145 3.90 -5.72 8.09
CA THR A 145 2.62 -6.43 8.26
C THR A 145 2.74 -7.84 7.74
N ASP A 146 2.05 -8.76 8.39
CA ASP A 146 1.99 -10.15 7.96
C ASP A 146 0.63 -10.41 7.29
N TYR A 147 0.67 -11.00 6.11
CA TYR A 147 -0.51 -11.42 5.36
C TYR A 147 -0.34 -12.88 4.96
N SER A 148 -1.12 -13.81 5.54
CA SER A 148 -0.90 -15.25 5.36
C SER A 148 0.56 -15.60 5.68
N ASN A 149 1.29 -16.23 4.76
CA ASN A 149 2.68 -16.61 4.91
C ASN A 149 3.69 -15.57 4.35
N LEU A 150 3.22 -14.35 4.07
CA LEU A 150 4.03 -13.24 3.58
C LEU A 150 4.18 -12.17 4.65
N ARG A 151 5.41 -11.72 4.90
CA ARG A 151 5.71 -10.47 5.58
C ARG A 151 6.03 -9.38 4.57
N VAL A 152 5.32 -8.27 4.63
CA VAL A 152 5.63 -7.05 3.89
C VAL A 152 6.30 -6.07 4.83
N VAL A 153 7.44 -5.53 4.44
CA VAL A 153 8.21 -4.51 5.17
C VAL A 153 8.20 -3.23 4.35
N GLY A 154 7.68 -2.16 4.92
CA GLY A 154 7.78 -0.81 4.37
C GLY A 154 8.97 -0.07 4.97
N LEU A 155 9.78 0.57 4.12
CA LEU A 155 10.97 1.32 4.52
C LEU A 155 10.88 2.75 3.99
N ASP A 156 11.40 3.69 4.76
CA ASP A 156 11.59 5.06 4.31
C ASP A 156 13.01 5.25 3.77
N SER A 157 13.10 5.44 2.47
CA SER A 157 14.36 5.66 1.76
C SER A 157 14.68 7.13 1.49
N ASN A 158 13.86 8.06 2.01
CA ASN A 158 14.09 9.49 1.86
C ASN A 158 15.38 9.94 2.56
N PRO A 159 16.07 10.97 2.05
CA PRO A 159 17.19 11.60 2.74
C PRO A 159 16.76 12.05 4.15
N GLY A 160 17.54 11.65 5.16
CA GLY A 160 17.22 11.91 6.58
C GLY A 160 16.62 10.71 7.31
N TYR A 161 16.10 9.71 6.61
CA TYR A 161 15.56 8.48 7.18
C TYR A 161 16.42 7.24 6.91
N GLN A 162 17.48 7.34 6.10
CA GLN A 162 18.48 6.31 5.87
C GLN A 162 19.42 6.19 7.08
N LEU A 163 18.88 5.76 8.21
CA LEU A 163 19.54 5.79 9.52
C LEU A 163 19.85 4.37 10.02
N ASP A 164 20.92 4.26 10.80
CA ASP A 164 21.28 3.00 11.47
C ASP A 164 20.12 2.47 12.35
N ILE A 165 19.29 3.36 12.89
CA ILE A 165 18.12 2.95 13.69
C ILE A 165 17.08 2.19 12.87
N GLN A 166 16.86 2.58 11.60
CA GLN A 166 16.00 1.84 10.67
C GLN A 166 16.62 0.48 10.31
N LEU A 167 17.94 0.46 10.04
CA LEU A 167 18.65 -0.78 9.72
C LEU A 167 18.62 -1.77 10.89
N ASN A 168 18.89 -1.32 12.11
CA ASN A 168 18.83 -2.17 13.31
C ASN A 168 17.42 -2.72 13.57
N TRP A 169 16.39 -1.91 13.30
CA TRP A 169 15.01 -2.35 13.37
C TRP A 169 14.72 -3.41 12.30
N LEU A 170 15.16 -3.18 11.07
CA LEU A 170 14.98 -4.11 9.94
C LEU A 170 15.67 -5.45 10.23
N ASP A 171 16.89 -5.45 10.74
CA ASP A 171 17.60 -6.67 11.11
C ASP A 171 16.78 -7.51 12.11
N GLY A 172 16.20 -6.87 13.12
CA GLY A 172 15.34 -7.54 14.08
C GLY A 172 14.04 -8.09 13.45
N VAL A 173 13.44 -7.35 12.50
CA VAL A 173 12.24 -7.79 11.77
C VAL A 173 12.53 -8.99 10.87
N LEU A 174 13.67 -9.00 10.20
CA LEU A 174 14.11 -10.11 9.35
C LEU A 174 14.50 -11.34 10.19
N GLU A 175 15.18 -11.13 11.31
CA GLU A 175 15.51 -12.21 12.24
C GLU A 175 14.24 -12.87 12.81
N ASP A 176 13.25 -12.07 13.26
CA ASP A 176 11.96 -12.59 13.71
C ASP A 176 11.26 -13.39 12.62
N ALA A 177 11.24 -12.91 11.37
CA ALA A 177 10.65 -13.63 10.25
C ALA A 177 11.33 -15.00 10.02
N CYS A 178 12.66 -15.08 10.13
CA CYS A 178 13.42 -16.33 9.97
C CYS A 178 13.10 -17.38 11.04
N TYR A 179 12.70 -16.96 12.25
CA TYR A 179 12.33 -17.87 13.32
C TYR A 179 10.85 -18.28 13.30
N ARG A 180 10.02 -17.61 12.53
CA ARG A 180 8.59 -17.94 12.41
C ARG A 180 8.36 -19.08 11.43
N THR A 181 7.62 -20.08 11.86
CA THR A 181 7.27 -21.24 11.01
C THR A 181 6.12 -20.96 10.04
N ASN A 182 5.50 -19.79 10.15
CA ASN A 182 4.36 -19.37 9.33
C ASN A 182 4.70 -18.25 8.35
N ILE A 183 5.94 -17.81 8.25
CA ILE A 183 6.40 -16.82 7.28
C ILE A 183 7.34 -17.50 6.30
N ASP A 184 6.93 -17.64 5.04
CA ASP A 184 7.71 -18.23 3.97
C ASP A 184 8.39 -17.19 3.09
N PHE A 185 7.79 -15.98 3.00
CA PHE A 185 8.26 -14.91 2.13
C PHE A 185 8.35 -13.59 2.90
N VAL A 186 9.38 -12.81 2.57
CA VAL A 186 9.52 -11.42 3.03
C VAL A 186 9.71 -10.53 1.81
N PHE A 187 8.82 -9.54 1.64
CA PHE A 187 8.93 -8.50 0.62
C PHE A 187 9.22 -7.17 1.31
N ALA A 188 10.29 -6.50 0.89
CA ALA A 188 10.57 -5.13 1.30
C ALA A 188 10.21 -4.17 0.17
N GLN A 189 9.53 -3.08 0.51
CA GLN A 189 9.25 -1.98 -0.41
C GLN A 189 9.87 -0.68 0.10
N LEU A 190 10.42 0.09 -0.82
CA LEU A 190 11.00 1.41 -0.60
C LEU A 190 10.92 2.19 -1.92
N HIS A 191 10.95 3.52 -1.84
CA HIS A 191 10.78 4.35 -3.02
C HIS A 191 12.07 4.48 -3.84
N HIS A 192 13.18 4.93 -3.24
CA HIS A 192 14.41 5.19 -3.98
C HIS A 192 15.20 3.90 -4.22
N PRO A 193 15.58 3.59 -5.47
CA PRO A 193 16.46 2.47 -5.75
C PRO A 193 17.88 2.76 -5.23
N TYR A 194 18.59 1.71 -4.77
CA TYR A 194 19.98 1.86 -4.32
C TYR A 194 20.92 2.32 -5.44
N LYS A 195 20.66 1.87 -6.65
CA LYS A 195 21.38 2.28 -7.87
C LYS A 195 20.39 2.49 -8.99
N SER A 196 20.55 3.58 -9.70
CA SER A 196 19.83 3.88 -10.92
C SER A 196 20.79 4.49 -11.94
N GLU A 197 20.60 4.18 -13.22
CA GLU A 197 21.31 4.84 -14.32
C GLU A 197 20.65 6.17 -14.72
N LEU A 198 19.47 6.47 -14.17
CA LEU A 198 18.65 7.62 -14.52
C LEU A 198 18.61 8.72 -13.44
N TRP A 199 19.23 8.46 -12.28
CA TRP A 199 19.28 9.38 -11.13
C TRP A 199 20.70 9.73 -10.77
#